data_1d05c45cd38a7fe74c86b1d5bb255d2f
#
_entry.id   1d05c45cd38a7fe74c86b1d5bb255d2f
#
_cell.length_a   1.000
_cell.length_b   1.000
_cell.length_c   1.000
_cell.angle_alpha   90.00
_cell.angle_beta   90.00
_cell.angle_gamma   90.00
#
_symmetry.space_group_name_H-M   'P 1'
#
loop_
_entity.id
_entity.type
_entity.pdbx_description
1 polymer ?
#
loop_
_entity_poly.entity_id
_entity_poly.type
_entity_poly.pdbx_seq_one_letter_code
_entity_poly.pdbx_strand_id
1 'polypeptide(L)'
;IKHQKNLGKGAALKSLFEFAKASNADIIVTIDADGQFIPKEIPKLIKPIIEENVNIVVGNRFDDEKEMPKYRKIGNKFLDRITKLAEELNIKDTQSGFRSYSKIAIEKIEFTSTGFGADSEILISAAKNNLKISEEKITVIYNTGGRTSTKNPISHTSEVILSIIEQIALKHPLK
;
A
#
# COMPACT_ATOMS: atom_id res chain seq x y z
N ILE A 1 13.42 7.90 12.13
CA ILE A 1 14.29 6.76 11.74
C ILE A 1 14.91 7.06 10.39
N LYS A 2 16.22 6.86 10.27
CA LYS A 2 16.95 7.07 9.01
C LYS A 2 17.77 5.83 8.68
N HIS A 3 17.54 5.25 7.51
CA HIS A 3 18.42 4.21 6.98
C HIS A 3 19.72 4.83 6.45
N GLN A 4 20.86 4.17 6.65
CA GLN A 4 22.17 4.63 6.15
C GLN A 4 22.27 4.59 4.63
N LYS A 5 21.50 3.70 3.97
CA LYS A 5 21.40 3.57 2.51
C LYS A 5 19.96 3.27 2.11
N ASN A 6 19.64 3.42 0.83
CA ASN A 6 18.35 3.01 0.29
C ASN A 6 18.23 1.48 0.32
N LEU A 7 17.30 0.96 1.10
CA LEU A 7 16.97 -0.46 1.25
C LEU A 7 15.66 -0.84 0.54
N GLY A 8 15.00 0.11 -0.10
CA GLY A 8 13.71 -0.05 -0.76
C GLY A 8 12.52 0.35 0.14
N LYS A 9 11.36 0.55 -0.50
CA LYS A 9 10.12 1.01 0.16
C LYS A 9 9.66 0.01 1.24
N GLY A 10 9.65 -1.28 0.93
CA GLY A 10 9.21 -2.31 1.87
C GLY A 10 10.08 -2.38 3.12
N ALA A 11 11.40 -2.21 2.99
CA ALA A 11 12.30 -2.16 4.15
C ALA A 11 12.00 -0.92 5.03
N ALA A 12 11.68 0.22 4.42
CA ALA A 12 11.26 1.41 5.16
C ALA A 12 9.95 1.18 5.91
N LEU A 13 8.94 0.60 5.24
CA LEU A 13 7.67 0.24 5.87
C LEU A 13 7.88 -0.74 7.04
N LYS A 14 8.74 -1.76 6.88
CA LYS A 14 9.04 -2.70 7.96
C LYS A 14 9.59 -2.00 9.19
N SER A 15 10.58 -1.13 9.03
CA SER A 15 11.13 -0.34 10.15
C SER A 15 10.09 0.56 10.81
N LEU A 16 9.17 1.15 10.02
CA LEU A 16 8.07 1.96 10.55
C LEU A 16 7.09 1.11 11.36
N PHE A 17 6.72 -0.09 10.89
CA PHE A 17 5.84 -1.00 11.63
C PHE A 17 6.50 -1.50 12.92
N GLU A 18 7.79 -1.85 12.89
CA GLU A 18 8.55 -2.24 14.09
C GLU A 18 8.60 -1.11 15.12
N PHE A 19 8.86 0.12 14.67
CA PHE A 19 8.85 1.28 15.53
C PHE A 19 7.46 1.57 16.12
N ALA A 20 6.41 1.44 15.33
CA ALA A 20 5.03 1.63 15.76
C ALA A 20 4.64 0.61 16.86
N LYS A 21 5.02 -0.67 16.67
CA LYS A 21 4.85 -1.72 17.69
C LYS A 21 5.58 -1.36 18.99
N ALA A 22 6.85 -0.99 18.89
CA ALA A 22 7.66 -0.62 20.05
C ALA A 22 7.15 0.62 20.79
N SER A 23 6.55 1.56 20.07
CA SER A 23 5.95 2.80 20.61
C SER A 23 4.52 2.59 21.11
N ASN A 24 3.96 1.39 20.99
CA ASN A 24 2.57 1.08 21.33
C ASN A 24 1.56 2.04 20.66
N ALA A 25 1.80 2.36 19.37
CA ALA A 25 0.95 3.27 18.62
C ALA A 25 -0.45 2.69 18.40
N ASP A 26 -1.49 3.48 18.60
CA ASP A 26 -2.88 3.07 18.35
C ASP A 26 -3.24 3.11 16.87
N ILE A 27 -2.74 4.13 16.17
CA ILE A 27 -2.95 4.32 14.73
C ILE A 27 -1.64 4.84 14.11
N ILE A 28 -1.27 4.31 12.94
CA ILE A 28 -0.23 4.90 12.11
C ILE A 28 -0.78 5.28 10.74
N VAL A 29 -0.14 6.27 10.13
CA VAL A 29 -0.41 6.68 8.75
C VAL A 29 0.88 6.65 7.97
N THR A 30 0.87 5.97 6.83
CA THR A 30 1.95 6.03 5.84
C THR A 30 1.56 6.99 4.73
N ILE A 31 2.53 7.73 4.21
CA ILE A 31 2.36 8.63 3.07
C ILE A 31 3.66 8.69 2.27
N ASP A 32 3.57 8.50 0.95
CA ASP A 32 4.75 8.64 0.08
C ASP A 32 5.18 10.13 0.03
N ALA A 33 6.48 10.38 0.16
CA ALA A 33 7.04 11.73 0.30
C ALA A 33 7.44 12.36 -1.06
N ASP A 34 6.79 11.96 -2.16
CA ASP A 34 7.03 12.48 -3.50
C ASP A 34 6.19 13.75 -3.83
N GLY A 35 5.40 14.21 -2.88
CA GLY A 35 4.55 15.39 -2.99
C GLY A 35 3.22 15.15 -3.74
N GLN A 36 2.90 13.91 -4.10
CA GLN A 36 1.65 13.60 -4.80
C GLN A 36 0.43 13.60 -3.88
N PHE A 37 0.59 13.32 -2.59
CA PHE A 37 -0.49 13.27 -1.63
C PHE A 37 -0.59 14.52 -0.76
N ILE A 38 -1.79 14.83 -0.32
CA ILE A 38 -2.10 16.00 0.50
C ILE A 38 -2.17 15.59 1.98
N PRO A 39 -1.19 15.97 2.83
CA PRO A 39 -1.20 15.58 4.25
C PRO A 39 -2.43 16.04 5.03
N LYS A 40 -3.10 17.10 4.59
CA LYS A 40 -4.36 17.59 5.20
C LYS A 40 -5.51 16.57 5.11
N GLU A 41 -5.38 15.53 4.28
CA GLU A 41 -6.37 14.47 4.14
C GLU A 41 -6.13 13.29 5.12
N ILE A 42 -5.05 13.31 5.92
CA ILE A 42 -4.81 12.30 6.98
C ILE A 42 -6.05 12.03 7.85
N PRO A 43 -6.80 13.05 8.33
CA PRO A 43 -7.99 12.81 9.13
C PRO A 43 -9.06 11.95 8.43
N LYS A 44 -9.19 12.01 7.09
CA LYS A 44 -10.13 11.16 6.34
C LYS A 44 -9.79 9.68 6.46
N LEU A 45 -8.48 9.34 6.46
CA LEU A 45 -8.03 7.96 6.56
C LEU A 45 -8.09 7.43 8.00
N ILE A 46 -7.99 8.30 9.00
CA ILE A 46 -8.05 7.92 10.42
C ILE A 46 -9.50 7.68 10.87
N LYS A 47 -10.44 8.47 10.36
CA LYS A 47 -11.84 8.47 10.78
C LYS A 47 -12.50 7.08 10.76
N PRO A 48 -12.42 6.26 9.67
CA PRO A 48 -13.03 4.93 9.64
C PRO A 48 -12.42 3.96 10.67
N ILE A 49 -11.14 4.13 11.05
CA ILE A 49 -10.52 3.32 12.10
C ILE A 49 -11.16 3.61 13.45
N ILE A 50 -11.39 4.89 13.76
CA ILE A 50 -11.94 5.34 15.05
C ILE A 50 -13.43 5.05 15.14
N GLU A 51 -14.21 5.35 14.09
CA GLU A 51 -15.67 5.37 14.14
C GLU A 51 -16.31 4.07 13.65
N GLU A 52 -15.66 3.32 12.73
CA GLU A 52 -16.27 2.19 12.02
C GLU A 52 -15.58 0.85 12.29
N ASN A 53 -14.60 0.83 13.19
CA ASN A 53 -13.85 -0.39 13.54
C ASN A 53 -13.13 -1.03 12.33
N VAL A 54 -12.66 -0.19 11.39
CA VAL A 54 -11.84 -0.60 10.26
C VAL A 54 -10.40 -0.79 10.73
N ASN A 55 -9.68 -1.76 10.16
CA ASN A 55 -8.30 -2.03 10.55
C ASN A 55 -7.29 -1.36 9.61
N ILE A 56 -7.63 -1.23 8.33
CA ILE A 56 -6.79 -0.56 7.32
C ILE A 56 -7.67 0.32 6.46
N VAL A 57 -7.24 1.56 6.22
CA VAL A 57 -7.87 2.43 5.24
C VAL A 57 -6.86 2.78 4.16
N VAL A 58 -7.23 2.55 2.91
CA VAL A 58 -6.42 2.82 1.73
C VAL A 58 -6.92 4.10 1.05
N GLY A 59 -6.04 5.04 0.80
CA GLY A 59 -6.37 6.23 0.02
C GLY A 59 -6.53 5.87 -1.46
N ASN A 60 -7.74 5.97 -1.98
CA ASN A 60 -8.09 5.63 -3.35
C ASN A 60 -7.88 6.82 -4.30
N ARG A 61 -7.04 6.60 -5.34
CA ARG A 61 -6.68 7.59 -6.37
C ARG A 61 -7.56 7.57 -7.62
N PHE A 62 -8.34 6.52 -7.82
CA PHE A 62 -8.96 6.23 -9.11
C PHE A 62 -10.18 7.10 -9.45
N ASP A 63 -10.74 7.82 -8.48
CA ASP A 63 -11.84 8.73 -8.75
C ASP A 63 -11.39 10.05 -9.41
N ASP A 64 -10.09 10.37 -9.33
CA ASP A 64 -9.49 11.54 -10.00
C ASP A 64 -8.87 11.15 -11.36
N GLU A 65 -9.60 10.32 -12.13
CA GLU A 65 -9.17 9.75 -13.41
C GLU A 65 -8.70 10.77 -14.46
N LYS A 66 -9.14 12.03 -14.35
CA LYS A 66 -8.83 13.09 -15.34
C LYS A 66 -7.37 13.55 -15.27
N GLU A 67 -6.74 13.48 -14.10
CA GLU A 67 -5.37 13.98 -13.90
C GLU A 67 -4.30 12.91 -13.99
N MET A 68 -4.68 11.63 -13.94
CA MET A 68 -3.73 10.52 -14.00
C MET A 68 -3.27 10.24 -15.43
N PRO A 69 -1.97 10.24 -15.74
CA PRO A 69 -1.47 9.84 -17.05
C PRO A 69 -1.95 8.44 -17.44
N LYS A 70 -2.38 8.27 -18.70
CA LYS A 70 -3.01 7.03 -19.20
C LYS A 70 -2.19 5.75 -18.94
N TYR A 71 -0.85 5.82 -19.07
CA TYR A 71 0.03 4.69 -18.82
C TYR A 71 0.07 4.26 -17.34
N ARG A 72 0.01 5.22 -16.39
CA ARG A 72 -0.07 4.93 -14.94
C ARG A 72 -1.41 4.28 -14.58
N LYS A 73 -2.48 4.78 -15.17
CA LYS A 73 -3.83 4.24 -14.99
C LYS A 73 -3.92 2.77 -15.44
N ILE A 74 -3.36 2.47 -16.63
CA ILE A 74 -3.35 1.09 -17.17
C ILE A 74 -2.49 0.18 -16.27
N GLY A 75 -1.29 0.62 -15.90
CA GLY A 75 -0.40 -0.14 -15.02
C GLY A 75 -1.03 -0.46 -13.67
N ASN A 76 -1.58 0.54 -13.00
CA ASN A 76 -2.23 0.34 -11.72
C ASN A 76 -3.43 -0.61 -11.80
N LYS A 77 -4.32 -0.42 -12.78
CA LYS A 77 -5.49 -1.29 -12.97
C LYS A 77 -5.10 -2.76 -13.21
N PHE A 78 -3.99 -3.00 -13.93
CA PHE A 78 -3.50 -4.34 -14.17
C PHE A 78 -3.02 -5.00 -12.87
N LEU A 79 -2.19 -4.29 -12.09
CA LEU A 79 -1.69 -4.76 -10.79
C LEU A 79 -2.84 -4.99 -9.80
N ASP A 80 -3.79 -4.08 -9.73
CA ASP A 80 -4.97 -4.20 -8.88
C ASP A 80 -5.80 -5.43 -9.22
N ARG A 81 -5.98 -5.70 -10.53
CA ARG A 81 -6.71 -6.89 -10.99
C ARG A 81 -6.01 -8.19 -10.56
N ILE A 82 -4.68 -8.26 -10.71
CA ILE A 82 -3.90 -9.43 -10.28
C ILE A 82 -4.00 -9.63 -8.79
N THR A 83 -3.81 -8.57 -8.01
CA THR A 83 -3.91 -8.63 -6.54
C THR A 83 -5.30 -9.10 -6.10
N LYS A 84 -6.36 -8.57 -6.71
CA LYS A 84 -7.74 -8.99 -6.44
C LYS A 84 -7.98 -10.46 -6.74
N LEU A 85 -7.51 -10.94 -7.90
CA LEU A 85 -7.62 -12.34 -8.28
C LEU A 85 -6.88 -13.24 -7.31
N ALA A 86 -5.71 -12.81 -6.82
CA ALA A 86 -4.91 -13.61 -5.90
C ALA A 86 -5.56 -13.77 -4.52
N GLU A 87 -6.23 -12.76 -4.01
CA GLU A 87 -6.74 -12.73 -2.62
C GLU A 87 -8.21 -12.31 -2.50
N GLU A 88 -8.93 -12.09 -3.62
CA GLU A 88 -10.34 -11.65 -3.64
C GLU A 88 -10.60 -10.36 -2.86
N LEU A 89 -9.60 -9.49 -2.83
CA LEU A 89 -9.71 -8.20 -2.14
C LEU A 89 -10.59 -7.24 -2.95
N ASN A 90 -11.63 -6.70 -2.34
CA ASN A 90 -12.49 -5.70 -2.99
C ASN A 90 -11.96 -4.27 -2.80
N ILE A 91 -10.68 -4.05 -3.11
CA ILE A 91 -9.98 -2.77 -3.00
C ILE A 91 -9.57 -2.30 -4.39
N LYS A 92 -9.91 -1.06 -4.76
CA LYS A 92 -9.63 -0.49 -6.08
C LYS A 92 -8.18 -0.07 -6.26
N ASP A 93 -7.55 0.47 -5.20
CA ASP A 93 -6.18 1.00 -5.23
C ASP A 93 -5.21 0.25 -4.30
N THR A 94 -4.82 -0.95 -4.72
CA THR A 94 -3.91 -1.79 -3.94
C THR A 94 -2.46 -1.28 -3.87
N GLN A 95 -2.10 -0.24 -4.64
CA GLN A 95 -0.74 0.29 -4.72
C GLN A 95 -0.59 1.72 -4.17
N SER A 96 -1.66 2.26 -3.56
CA SER A 96 -1.55 3.55 -2.88
C SER A 96 -0.61 3.46 -1.69
N GLY A 97 0.33 4.38 -1.56
CA GLY A 97 1.21 4.52 -0.39
C GLY A 97 0.62 5.38 0.73
N PHE A 98 -0.57 5.94 0.52
CA PHE A 98 -1.27 6.72 1.53
C PHE A 98 -2.31 5.85 2.24
N ARG A 99 -1.97 5.36 3.42
CA ARG A 99 -2.78 4.41 4.19
C ARG A 99 -2.74 4.70 5.68
N SER A 100 -3.79 4.29 6.38
CA SER A 100 -3.79 4.23 7.84
C SER A 100 -4.00 2.79 8.33
N TYR A 101 -3.47 2.50 9.52
CA TYR A 101 -3.48 1.17 10.12
C TYR A 101 -3.82 1.29 11.60
N SER A 102 -4.78 0.50 12.08
CA SER A 102 -5.08 0.35 13.50
C SER A 102 -3.98 -0.42 14.24
N LYS A 103 -3.95 -0.36 15.55
CA LYS A 103 -3.06 -1.15 16.40
C LYS A 103 -3.13 -2.65 16.08
N ILE A 104 -4.33 -3.20 15.89
CA ILE A 104 -4.54 -4.59 15.53
C ILE A 104 -3.86 -4.91 14.18
N ALA A 105 -3.97 -4.02 13.20
CA ALA A 105 -3.32 -4.19 11.92
C ALA A 105 -1.78 -4.12 12.05
N ILE A 106 -1.27 -3.18 12.84
CA ILE A 106 0.17 -3.04 13.10
C ILE A 106 0.73 -4.34 13.72
N GLU A 107 0.01 -4.96 14.64
CA GLU A 107 0.44 -6.17 15.33
C GLU A 107 0.40 -7.42 14.45
N LYS A 108 -0.65 -7.58 13.63
CA LYS A 108 -0.93 -8.81 12.87
C LYS A 108 -0.34 -8.87 11.47
N ILE A 109 -0.05 -7.71 10.85
CA ILE A 109 0.47 -7.68 9.49
C ILE A 109 1.92 -8.12 9.46
N GLU A 110 2.20 -9.07 8.57
CA GLU A 110 3.53 -9.56 8.23
C GLU A 110 3.75 -9.44 6.73
N PHE A 111 4.92 -8.99 6.34
CA PHE A 111 5.37 -8.91 4.95
C PHE A 111 6.89 -9.02 4.87
N THR A 112 7.39 -9.53 3.74
CA THR A 112 8.81 -9.83 3.53
C THR A 112 9.42 -9.00 2.43
N SER A 113 8.63 -8.54 1.48
CA SER A 113 9.08 -7.74 0.35
C SER A 113 9.80 -6.47 0.78
N THR A 114 10.99 -6.25 0.25
CA THR A 114 11.77 -5.03 0.50
C THR A 114 11.48 -3.93 -0.52
N GLY A 115 10.85 -4.28 -1.65
CA GLY A 115 10.49 -3.39 -2.75
C GLY A 115 9.05 -2.90 -2.71
N PHE A 116 8.52 -2.61 -3.89
CA PHE A 116 7.16 -2.13 -4.09
C PHE A 116 6.07 -3.20 -3.91
N GLY A 117 6.45 -4.48 -3.91
CA GLY A 117 5.53 -5.58 -3.59
C GLY A 117 4.97 -5.53 -2.18
N ALA A 118 5.62 -4.80 -1.26
CA ALA A 118 5.19 -4.69 0.13
C ALA A 118 3.76 -4.15 0.26
N ASP A 119 3.34 -3.21 -0.59
CA ASP A 119 1.98 -2.66 -0.56
C ASP A 119 0.91 -3.75 -0.81
N SER A 120 1.18 -4.67 -1.74
CA SER A 120 0.30 -5.82 -2.01
C SER A 120 0.37 -6.87 -0.91
N GLU A 121 1.57 -7.21 -0.43
CA GLU A 121 1.74 -8.20 0.65
C GLU A 121 1.04 -7.76 1.94
N ILE A 122 1.06 -6.49 2.28
CA ILE A 122 0.34 -5.93 3.43
C ILE A 122 -1.17 -6.22 3.32
N LEU A 123 -1.77 -5.99 2.16
CA LEU A 123 -3.21 -6.25 1.96
C LEU A 123 -3.52 -7.74 1.96
N ILE A 124 -2.67 -8.57 1.36
CA ILE A 124 -2.77 -10.03 1.41
C ILE A 124 -2.68 -10.54 2.85
N SER A 125 -1.71 -10.05 3.61
CA SER A 125 -1.55 -10.40 5.03
C SER A 125 -2.77 -9.97 5.85
N ALA A 126 -3.30 -8.79 5.58
CA ALA A 126 -4.51 -8.29 6.22
C ALA A 126 -5.72 -9.19 5.95
N ALA A 127 -5.94 -9.59 4.69
CA ALA A 127 -7.02 -10.51 4.32
C ALA A 127 -6.88 -11.88 5.02
N LYS A 128 -5.67 -12.45 5.07
CA LYS A 128 -5.39 -13.71 5.77
C LYS A 128 -5.69 -13.65 7.27
N ASN A 129 -5.53 -12.46 7.87
CA ASN A 129 -5.82 -12.21 9.28
C ASN A 129 -7.26 -11.74 9.53
N ASN A 130 -8.15 -11.79 8.52
CA ASN A 130 -9.53 -11.31 8.57
C ASN A 130 -9.65 -9.86 9.07
N LEU A 131 -8.69 -9.01 8.69
CA LEU A 131 -8.72 -7.59 9.01
C LEU A 131 -9.69 -6.86 8.08
N LYS A 132 -10.51 -5.96 8.65
CA LYS A 132 -11.43 -5.14 7.87
C LYS A 132 -10.68 -4.03 7.16
N ILE A 133 -10.82 -3.99 5.82
CA ILE A 133 -10.16 -3.00 4.96
C ILE A 133 -11.24 -2.13 4.31
N SER A 134 -11.01 -0.82 4.24
CA SER A 134 -11.83 0.13 3.48
C SER A 134 -10.98 1.06 2.62
N GLU A 135 -11.63 1.80 1.76
CA GLU A 135 -11.01 2.85 0.95
C GLU A 135 -11.64 4.20 1.26
N GLU A 136 -10.81 5.24 1.25
CA GLU A 136 -11.23 6.62 1.29
C GLU A 136 -10.73 7.37 0.07
N LYS A 137 -11.58 8.17 -0.55
CA LYS A 137 -11.21 9.01 -1.68
C LYS A 137 -10.21 10.07 -1.26
N ILE A 138 -9.07 10.12 -1.96
CA ILE A 138 -8.02 11.11 -1.76
C ILE A 138 -7.74 11.90 -3.05
N THR A 139 -7.19 13.09 -2.86
CA THR A 139 -6.72 13.94 -3.96
C THR A 139 -5.27 13.62 -4.30
N VAL A 140 -4.95 13.55 -5.59
CA VAL A 140 -3.58 13.33 -6.08
C VAL A 140 -3.11 14.48 -6.96
N ILE A 141 -1.92 14.99 -6.68
CA ILE A 141 -1.26 16.04 -7.46
C ILE A 141 -0.25 15.37 -8.40
N TYR A 142 -0.49 15.36 -9.71
CA TYR A 142 0.39 14.70 -10.68
C TYR A 142 1.57 15.57 -11.16
N ASN A 143 1.50 16.90 -11.01
CA ASN A 143 2.50 17.86 -11.48
C ASN A 143 3.29 18.48 -10.30
N THR A 144 3.94 17.66 -9.49
CA THR A 144 4.67 18.14 -8.31
C THR A 144 6.05 18.70 -8.62
N GLY A 145 6.55 18.60 -9.87
CA GLY A 145 7.91 19.01 -10.25
C GLY A 145 9.04 18.18 -9.57
N GLY A 146 8.68 17.24 -8.70
CA GLY A 146 9.59 16.39 -7.97
C GLY A 146 10.08 15.17 -8.80
N ARG A 147 11.20 14.57 -8.36
CA ARG A 147 11.68 13.29 -8.90
C ARG A 147 10.74 12.19 -8.41
N THR A 148 9.81 11.77 -9.26
CA THR A 148 9.10 10.51 -9.07
C THR A 148 10.07 9.35 -9.18
N SER A 149 9.73 8.18 -8.60
CA SER A 149 10.54 6.97 -8.61
C SER A 149 11.31 6.78 -9.92
N THR A 150 12.64 6.65 -9.85
CA THR A 150 13.57 6.52 -10.98
C THR A 150 13.45 5.16 -11.69
N LYS A 151 12.66 4.22 -11.17
CA LYS A 151 12.47 2.92 -11.83
C LYS A 151 11.51 3.04 -13.01
N ASN A 152 11.90 2.36 -14.09
CA ASN A 152 11.08 2.25 -15.29
C ASN A 152 9.72 1.63 -14.91
N PRO A 153 8.57 2.16 -15.36
CA PRO A 153 7.24 1.59 -15.04
C PRO A 153 7.13 0.08 -15.29
N ILE A 154 7.82 -0.43 -16.33
CA ILE A 154 7.86 -1.86 -16.67
C ILE A 154 8.59 -2.68 -15.62
N SER A 155 9.75 -2.23 -15.10
CA SER A 155 10.48 -2.95 -14.06
C SER A 155 9.75 -2.96 -12.72
N HIS A 156 9.06 -1.88 -12.40
CA HIS A 156 8.23 -1.80 -11.21
C HIS A 156 7.05 -2.78 -11.27
N THR A 157 6.38 -2.83 -12.42
CA THR A 157 5.27 -3.77 -12.66
C THR A 157 5.73 -5.23 -12.54
N SER A 158 6.90 -5.57 -13.10
CA SER A 158 7.43 -6.94 -13.03
C SER A 158 7.80 -7.36 -11.61
N GLU A 159 8.39 -6.48 -10.78
CA GLU A 159 8.69 -6.77 -9.38
C GLU A 159 7.42 -7.09 -8.57
N VAL A 160 6.34 -6.33 -8.76
CA VAL A 160 5.07 -6.57 -8.06
C VAL A 160 4.42 -7.87 -8.55
N ILE A 161 4.42 -8.13 -9.86
CA ILE A 161 3.90 -9.39 -10.42
C ILE A 161 4.65 -10.59 -9.86
N LEU A 162 5.99 -10.55 -9.83
CA LEU A 162 6.81 -11.64 -9.29
C LEU A 162 6.49 -11.87 -7.80
N SER A 163 6.38 -10.82 -6.99
CA SER A 163 6.01 -10.93 -5.58
C SER A 163 4.65 -11.62 -5.39
N ILE A 164 3.67 -11.26 -6.21
CA ILE A 164 2.33 -11.88 -6.17
C ILE A 164 2.38 -13.35 -6.62
N ILE A 165 3.13 -13.67 -7.69
CA ILE A 165 3.29 -15.05 -8.19
C ILE A 165 3.96 -15.92 -7.13
N GLU A 166 5.01 -15.43 -6.46
CA GLU A 166 5.68 -16.15 -5.38
C GLU A 166 4.70 -16.45 -4.22
N GLN A 167 3.88 -15.48 -3.82
CA GLN A 167 2.86 -15.67 -2.79
C GLN A 167 1.81 -16.72 -3.17
N ILE A 168 1.38 -16.74 -4.44
CA ILE A 168 0.44 -17.73 -4.95
C ILE A 168 1.09 -19.11 -4.99
N ALA A 169 2.34 -19.23 -5.48
CA ALA A 169 3.08 -20.48 -5.55
C ALA A 169 3.32 -21.09 -4.17
N LEU A 170 3.60 -20.27 -3.16
CA LEU A 170 3.74 -20.73 -1.77
C LEU A 170 2.42 -21.24 -1.18
N LYS A 171 1.28 -20.69 -1.62
CA LYS A 171 -0.06 -21.10 -1.16
C LYS A 171 -0.58 -22.35 -1.87
N HIS A 172 -0.19 -22.53 -3.15
CA HIS A 172 -0.58 -23.67 -3.99
C HIS A 172 0.66 -24.28 -4.64
N PRO A 173 1.48 -25.06 -3.89
CA PRO A 173 2.60 -25.77 -4.49
C PRO A 173 2.07 -26.70 -5.58
N LEU A 174 2.62 -26.57 -6.79
CA LEU A 174 2.34 -27.47 -7.90
C LEU A 174 2.62 -28.90 -7.44
N LYS A 175 1.60 -29.76 -7.48
CA LYS A 175 1.72 -31.19 -7.25
C LYS A 175 2.44 -31.87 -8.40
#